data_2e255a858fd17cc09a4d4e542aefeddc
#
_entry.id   2e255a858fd17cc09a4d4e542aefeddc
#
_cell.length_a   1.000
_cell.length_b   1.000
_cell.length_c   1.000
_cell.angle_alpha   90.00
_cell.angle_beta   90.00
_cell.angle_gamma   90.00
#
_symmetry.space_group_name_H-M   'P 1'
#
loop_
_entity.id
_entity.type
_entity.pdbx_description
1 polymer ?
#
loop_
_entity_poly.entity_id
_entity_poly.type
_entity_poly.pdbx_seq_one_letter_code
_entity_poly.pdbx_strand_id
1 'polypeptide(L)'
;MKFMLFVLPTVPGTLDDRKRLRPIARNNERYQQMLEELRKLAIFADEAGFDVFATTEHHFHSEGYETSVAPLLLYADLAARTKRIKFSPLGLVLPSWDPIRAAEELAVLDHLTKGRIYAGFARGYQDRWVNVLGQQYHVTGAPMDGSAIDNHNRKVYEETLKVIKKAWTEEAWDYDGEYYQVPYPYKEGIRRWPVAEWTRSYGAPGEIDDAGVIRKICVVPKPYQSPHPPMFQPFSVSETTIRYTAESGIVPWILVANPPDFQRLCHVYQDVAATAGRKLRLGESVGAFRAVHFGNTEAEAVALLRDTNYAGFQNYFGGFGFWEAFRTAEDAAKYPLDPYTPLPPSEWTVDRMRKVKYGLAGTADQIKKELESLRTIGGSGDLEWFGWFFDQGFMPWEEEVRQIELFAKHIIPTFR
;
A
#
# COMPACT_ATOMS: atom_id res chain seq x y z
N MET A 1 -15.68 -12.08 -0.19
CA MET A 1 -14.77 -10.95 -0.45
C MET A 1 -14.32 -10.32 0.87
N LYS A 2 -13.06 -9.92 1.00
CA LYS A 2 -12.50 -9.22 2.18
C LYS A 2 -12.43 -7.73 1.91
N PHE A 3 -12.59 -6.91 2.94
CA PHE A 3 -12.73 -5.47 2.81
C PHE A 3 -11.62 -4.72 3.53
N MET A 4 -10.96 -3.82 2.80
CA MET A 4 -9.99 -2.90 3.34
C MET A 4 -10.55 -1.48 3.33
N LEU A 5 -10.42 -0.78 4.46
CA LEU A 5 -10.59 0.67 4.54
C LEU A 5 -9.22 1.32 4.39
N PHE A 6 -9.01 2.01 3.28
CA PHE A 6 -7.76 2.71 2.98
C PHE A 6 -7.92 4.21 3.21
N VAL A 7 -7.12 4.75 4.11
CA VAL A 7 -7.23 6.12 4.62
C VAL A 7 -5.93 6.87 4.38
N LEU A 8 -6.03 8.14 4.03
CA LEU A 8 -4.90 9.06 3.96
C LEU A 8 -4.94 10.01 5.15
N PRO A 9 -4.18 9.75 6.24
CA PRO A 9 -4.17 10.62 7.41
C PRO A 9 -3.85 12.06 7.03
N THR A 10 -4.79 12.96 7.25
CA THR A 10 -4.71 14.35 6.82
C THR A 10 -4.98 15.26 8.01
N VAL A 11 -4.11 16.25 8.23
CA VAL A 11 -4.29 17.23 9.29
C VAL A 11 -5.54 18.05 9.02
N PRO A 12 -6.53 18.07 9.94
CA PRO A 12 -7.80 18.72 9.71
C PRO A 12 -7.67 20.25 9.59
N GLY A 13 -8.42 20.81 8.64
CA GLY A 13 -8.46 22.24 8.38
C GLY A 13 -8.94 22.56 6.96
N THR A 14 -9.62 23.67 6.83
CA THR A 14 -10.04 24.25 5.55
C THR A 14 -8.84 24.75 4.75
N LEU A 15 -9.03 25.09 3.48
CA LEU A 15 -7.98 25.73 2.67
C LEU A 15 -7.51 27.07 3.28
N ASP A 16 -8.42 27.81 3.91
CA ASP A 16 -8.07 29.05 4.62
C ASP A 16 -7.29 28.77 5.90
N ASP A 17 -7.63 27.71 6.65
CA ASP A 17 -6.82 27.27 7.78
C ASP A 17 -5.41 26.89 7.35
N ARG A 18 -5.27 26.17 6.22
CA ARG A 18 -3.96 25.79 5.68
C ARG A 18 -3.10 27.00 5.31
N LYS A 19 -3.71 28.06 4.81
CA LYS A 19 -3.01 29.35 4.53
C LYS A 19 -2.64 30.05 5.85
N ARG A 20 -3.57 30.17 6.76
CA ARG A 20 -3.42 30.92 8.02
C ARG A 20 -2.46 30.24 9.01
N LEU A 21 -2.49 28.89 9.09
CA LEU A 21 -1.67 28.10 10.02
C LEU A 21 -0.43 27.49 9.35
N ARG A 22 -0.02 27.99 8.22
CA ARG A 22 1.09 27.48 7.42
C ARG A 22 2.42 27.46 8.18
N PRO A 23 3.14 26.32 8.27
CA PRO A 23 2.77 25.00 7.78
C PRO A 23 1.87 24.23 8.77
N ILE A 24 0.66 23.90 8.36
CA ILE A 24 -0.39 23.34 9.25
C ILE A 24 0.00 21.99 9.86
N ALA A 25 0.78 21.15 9.13
CA ALA A 25 1.24 19.86 9.64
C ALA A 25 2.20 19.97 10.85
N ARG A 26 2.78 21.15 11.10
CA ARG A 26 3.59 21.42 12.30
C ARG A 26 2.78 22.04 13.46
N ASN A 27 1.49 22.22 13.28
CA ASN A 27 0.62 22.65 14.37
C ASN A 27 0.29 21.45 15.25
N ASN A 28 0.80 21.43 16.48
CA ASN A 28 0.66 20.31 17.42
C ASN A 28 -0.80 20.00 17.76
N GLU A 29 -1.64 21.01 17.92
CA GLU A 29 -3.06 20.85 18.24
C GLU A 29 -3.80 20.14 17.11
N ARG A 30 -3.58 20.59 15.87
CA ARG A 30 -4.18 19.99 14.67
C ARG A 30 -3.66 18.57 14.41
N TYR A 31 -2.38 18.32 14.67
CA TYR A 31 -1.81 16.99 14.54
C TYR A 31 -2.38 16.02 15.59
N GLN A 32 -2.58 16.47 16.85
CA GLN A 32 -3.26 15.68 17.87
C GLN A 32 -4.72 15.40 17.50
N GLN A 33 -5.43 16.37 16.93
CA GLN A 33 -6.79 16.17 16.42
C GLN A 33 -6.83 15.08 15.36
N MET A 34 -5.93 15.11 14.38
CA MET A 34 -5.81 14.06 13.36
C MET A 34 -5.60 12.66 13.98
N LEU A 35 -4.71 12.55 14.98
CA LEU A 35 -4.47 11.27 15.66
C LEU A 35 -5.73 10.76 16.38
N GLU A 36 -6.49 11.64 17.04
CA GLU A 36 -7.73 11.25 17.70
C GLU A 36 -8.81 10.82 16.70
N GLU A 37 -8.95 11.52 15.57
CA GLU A 37 -9.86 11.13 14.49
C GLU A 37 -9.46 9.78 13.89
N LEU A 38 -8.16 9.56 13.62
CA LEU A 38 -7.65 8.29 13.11
C LEU A 38 -7.91 7.12 14.08
N ARG A 39 -7.76 7.34 15.40
CA ARG A 39 -8.09 6.34 16.44
C ARG A 39 -9.56 5.97 16.42
N LYS A 40 -10.45 6.98 16.39
CA LYS A 40 -11.89 6.76 16.31
C LYS A 40 -12.27 5.99 15.05
N LEU A 41 -11.70 6.39 13.91
CA LEU A 41 -11.96 5.75 12.62
C LEU A 41 -11.53 4.29 12.61
N ALA A 42 -10.35 3.95 13.16
CA ALA A 42 -9.87 2.58 13.22
C ALA A 42 -10.73 1.69 14.15
N ILE A 43 -11.17 2.22 15.30
CA ILE A 43 -12.09 1.53 16.21
C ILE A 43 -13.43 1.29 15.49
N PHE A 44 -13.97 2.32 14.84
CA PHE A 44 -15.24 2.22 14.14
C PHE A 44 -15.17 1.24 12.96
N ALA A 45 -14.07 1.23 12.20
CA ALA A 45 -13.85 0.25 11.13
C ALA A 45 -13.77 -1.20 11.65
N ASP A 46 -13.14 -1.43 12.82
CA ASP A 46 -13.12 -2.74 13.49
C ASP A 46 -14.53 -3.20 13.89
N GLU A 47 -15.33 -2.30 14.48
CA GLU A 47 -16.71 -2.57 14.89
C GLU A 47 -17.63 -2.79 13.70
N ALA A 48 -17.46 -2.01 12.64
CA ALA A 48 -18.18 -2.13 11.38
C ALA A 48 -17.88 -3.42 10.61
N GLY A 49 -16.76 -4.07 10.94
CA GLY A 49 -16.41 -5.38 10.40
C GLY A 49 -15.48 -5.34 9.19
N PHE A 50 -14.72 -4.29 8.95
CA PHE A 50 -13.65 -4.32 7.95
C PHE A 50 -12.56 -5.32 8.34
N ASP A 51 -11.92 -5.92 7.34
CA ASP A 51 -10.85 -6.90 7.55
C ASP A 51 -9.49 -6.22 7.74
N VAL A 52 -9.26 -5.10 7.04
CA VAL A 52 -7.99 -4.36 7.08
C VAL A 52 -8.23 -2.86 7.15
N PHE A 53 -7.47 -2.18 8.02
CA PHE A 53 -7.28 -0.74 8.04
C PHE A 53 -5.89 -0.42 7.49
N ALA A 54 -5.82 0.43 6.48
CA ALA A 54 -4.56 0.71 5.80
C ALA A 54 -4.31 2.20 5.63
N THR A 55 -3.04 2.60 5.76
CA THR A 55 -2.56 3.95 5.46
C THR A 55 -1.31 3.89 4.58
N THR A 56 -0.91 5.01 4.03
CA THR A 56 0.35 5.16 3.28
C THR A 56 1.55 5.39 4.20
N GLU A 57 2.74 5.48 3.59
CA GLU A 57 3.92 6.15 4.14
C GLU A 57 4.25 7.34 3.26
N HIS A 58 4.23 8.55 3.84
CA HIS A 58 4.57 9.79 3.17
C HIS A 58 5.28 10.74 4.12
N HIS A 59 6.23 11.54 3.58
CA HIS A 59 7.07 12.42 4.39
C HIS A 59 7.07 13.86 3.86
N PHE A 60 7.38 14.80 4.75
CA PHE A 60 7.58 16.23 4.45
C PHE A 60 6.34 16.98 3.93
N HIS A 61 5.16 16.43 4.09
CA HIS A 61 3.89 17.06 3.69
C HIS A 61 3.48 18.13 4.69
N SER A 62 4.21 19.24 4.68
CA SER A 62 3.97 20.38 5.58
C SER A 62 2.62 21.07 5.35
N GLU A 63 2.02 20.88 4.20
CA GLU A 63 0.66 21.28 3.84
C GLU A 63 -0.43 20.46 4.53
N GLY A 64 -0.07 19.34 5.18
CA GLY A 64 -0.95 18.57 6.05
C GLY A 64 -1.77 17.47 5.37
N TYR A 65 -1.49 17.15 4.11
CA TYR A 65 -2.03 15.96 3.44
C TYR A 65 -1.11 14.76 3.63
N GLU A 66 -1.67 13.54 3.66
CA GLU A 66 -0.90 12.29 3.71
C GLU A 66 0.22 12.31 4.77
N THR A 67 -0.13 12.63 6.01
CA THR A 67 0.84 12.86 7.09
C THR A 67 1.23 11.60 7.88
N SER A 68 1.08 10.41 7.29
CA SER A 68 1.47 9.14 7.92
C SER A 68 2.96 8.86 7.73
N VAL A 69 3.78 9.55 8.49
CA VAL A 69 5.25 9.48 8.40
C VAL A 69 5.85 8.22 9.03
N ALA A 70 5.11 7.54 9.90
CA ALA A 70 5.56 6.35 10.64
C ALA A 70 4.40 5.38 10.82
N PRO A 71 3.92 4.72 9.75
CA PRO A 71 2.72 3.88 9.80
C PRO A 71 2.85 2.73 10.82
N LEU A 72 4.04 2.15 11.01
CA LEU A 72 4.24 1.06 11.98
C LEU A 72 4.01 1.53 13.43
N LEU A 73 4.44 2.73 13.79
CA LEU A 73 4.15 3.31 15.11
C LEU A 73 2.66 3.62 15.27
N LEU A 74 2.00 4.15 14.24
CA LEU A 74 0.56 4.38 14.25
C LEU A 74 -0.19 3.06 14.48
N TYR A 75 0.19 1.99 13.80
CA TYR A 75 -0.46 0.69 13.95
C TYR A 75 -0.24 0.06 15.33
N ALA A 76 0.89 0.28 15.97
CA ALA A 76 1.08 -0.16 17.36
C ALA A 76 0.06 0.50 18.32
N ASP A 77 -0.20 1.81 18.14
CA ASP A 77 -1.22 2.54 18.91
C ASP A 77 -2.65 2.09 18.55
N LEU A 78 -2.97 1.97 17.26
CA LEU A 78 -4.31 1.59 16.79
C LEU A 78 -4.65 0.13 17.14
N ALA A 79 -3.69 -0.78 17.03
CA ALA A 79 -3.88 -2.19 17.35
C ALA A 79 -4.16 -2.44 18.83
N ALA A 80 -3.60 -1.62 19.72
CA ALA A 80 -3.89 -1.68 21.16
C ALA A 80 -5.34 -1.29 21.50
N ARG A 81 -6.03 -0.58 20.58
CA ARG A 81 -7.40 -0.06 20.74
C ARG A 81 -8.46 -0.88 20.00
N THR A 82 -8.04 -1.80 19.14
CA THR A 82 -8.90 -2.61 18.28
C THR A 82 -8.76 -4.10 18.61
N LYS A 83 -9.69 -4.94 18.12
CA LYS A 83 -9.75 -6.36 18.53
C LYS A 83 -9.50 -7.32 17.36
N ARG A 84 -10.03 -7.05 16.18
CA ARG A 84 -10.07 -7.98 15.04
C ARG A 84 -9.40 -7.45 13.80
N ILE A 85 -9.59 -6.16 13.50
CA ILE A 85 -9.10 -5.54 12.29
C ILE A 85 -7.58 -5.70 12.18
N LYS A 86 -7.12 -6.02 10.99
CA LYS A 86 -5.69 -6.09 10.66
C LYS A 86 -5.22 -4.75 10.12
N PHE A 87 -3.92 -4.55 10.12
CA PHE A 87 -3.30 -3.32 9.64
C PHE A 87 -2.34 -3.60 8.49
N SER A 88 -2.23 -2.67 7.56
CA SER A 88 -1.26 -2.76 6.47
C SER A 88 -0.74 -1.38 6.08
N PRO A 89 0.58 -1.12 6.13
CA PRO A 89 1.11 -0.01 5.36
C PRO A 89 0.86 -0.30 3.88
N LEU A 90 0.41 0.71 3.13
CA LEU A 90 0.22 0.60 1.68
C LEU A 90 0.88 1.77 0.96
N GLY A 91 2.24 1.68 0.89
CA GLY A 91 3.17 0.66 1.46
C GLY A 91 4.36 1.34 2.07
N LEU A 92 5.12 0.59 2.84
CA LEU A 92 6.47 1.05 3.19
C LEU A 92 7.28 1.22 1.92
N VAL A 93 7.91 2.37 1.78
CA VAL A 93 8.70 2.70 0.58
C VAL A 93 10.13 2.18 0.78
N LEU A 94 10.34 0.93 0.39
CA LEU A 94 11.56 0.17 0.70
C LEU A 94 12.87 0.89 0.34
N PRO A 95 12.98 1.63 -0.79
CA PRO A 95 14.21 2.36 -1.09
C PRO A 95 14.57 3.47 -0.08
N SER A 96 13.67 3.84 0.82
CA SER A 96 13.93 4.79 1.91
C SER A 96 14.19 4.13 3.27
N TRP A 97 14.25 2.79 3.32
CA TRP A 97 14.47 2.01 4.53
C TRP A 97 15.79 1.24 4.49
N ASP A 98 16.37 1.02 5.67
CA ASP A 98 17.26 -0.11 5.86
C ASP A 98 16.42 -1.40 5.88
N PRO A 99 16.71 -2.41 5.04
CA PRO A 99 15.86 -3.60 4.92
C PRO A 99 15.82 -4.45 6.20
N ILE A 100 16.91 -4.50 6.97
CA ILE A 100 16.92 -5.26 8.23
C ILE A 100 16.06 -4.55 9.26
N ARG A 101 16.18 -3.20 9.38
CA ARG A 101 15.32 -2.43 10.27
C ARG A 101 13.83 -2.58 9.92
N ALA A 102 13.49 -2.54 8.64
CA ALA A 102 12.12 -2.79 8.20
C ALA A 102 11.64 -4.20 8.57
N ALA A 103 12.50 -5.22 8.41
CA ALA A 103 12.17 -6.60 8.79
C ALA A 103 11.95 -6.75 10.29
N GLU A 104 12.83 -6.19 11.12
CA GLU A 104 12.73 -6.21 12.59
C GLU A 104 11.47 -5.49 13.09
N GLU A 105 11.21 -4.27 12.62
CA GLU A 105 10.08 -3.48 13.08
C GLU A 105 8.74 -4.10 12.68
N LEU A 106 8.63 -4.66 11.48
CA LEU A 106 7.45 -5.42 11.06
C LEU A 106 7.27 -6.71 11.88
N ALA A 107 8.35 -7.42 12.19
CA ALA A 107 8.27 -8.63 13.01
C ALA A 107 7.86 -8.29 14.45
N VAL A 108 8.41 -7.24 15.05
CA VAL A 108 7.99 -6.74 16.38
C VAL A 108 6.51 -6.36 16.36
N LEU A 109 6.06 -5.63 15.36
CA LEU A 109 4.67 -5.24 15.22
C LEU A 109 3.74 -6.45 15.03
N ASP A 110 4.20 -7.47 14.29
CA ASP A 110 3.47 -8.73 14.11
C ASP A 110 3.27 -9.47 15.46
N HIS A 111 4.28 -9.48 16.33
CA HIS A 111 4.16 -9.99 17.69
C HIS A 111 3.21 -9.15 18.57
N LEU A 112 3.36 -7.82 18.56
CA LEU A 112 2.50 -6.92 19.32
C LEU A 112 1.02 -7.07 18.95
N THR A 113 0.75 -7.28 17.67
CA THR A 113 -0.61 -7.44 17.14
C THR A 113 -1.11 -8.88 17.13
N LYS A 114 -0.25 -9.86 17.45
CA LYS A 114 -0.54 -11.30 17.38
C LYS A 114 -1.06 -11.73 16.00
N GLY A 115 -0.34 -11.34 14.96
CA GLY A 115 -0.65 -11.72 13.57
C GLY A 115 -1.69 -10.84 12.87
N ARG A 116 -1.97 -9.64 13.39
CA ARG A 116 -2.90 -8.70 12.73
C ARG A 116 -2.18 -7.69 11.84
N ILE A 117 -1.13 -8.12 11.13
CA ILE A 117 -0.37 -7.30 10.18
C ILE A 117 -0.33 -7.98 8.81
N TYR A 118 -0.47 -7.17 7.78
CA TYR A 118 -0.04 -7.44 6.42
C TYR A 118 1.13 -6.53 6.07
N ALA A 119 2.17 -7.05 5.44
CA ALA A 119 3.36 -6.28 5.08
C ALA A 119 3.18 -5.68 3.68
N GLY A 120 2.86 -4.40 3.59
CA GLY A 120 2.69 -3.71 2.32
C GLY A 120 3.93 -2.92 1.94
N PHE A 121 4.39 -3.05 0.69
CA PHE A 121 5.63 -2.47 0.19
C PHE A 121 5.43 -1.70 -1.11
N ALA A 122 6.12 -0.56 -1.24
CA ALA A 122 6.07 0.31 -2.41
C ALA A 122 7.46 0.77 -2.85
N ARG A 123 7.57 1.21 -4.12
CA ARG A 123 8.80 1.82 -4.65
C ARG A 123 8.94 3.30 -4.29
N GLY A 124 7.82 3.99 -4.03
CA GLY A 124 7.77 5.43 -3.86
C GLY A 124 7.75 6.18 -5.20
N TYR A 125 6.94 7.25 -5.27
CA TYR A 125 6.76 8.02 -6.51
C TYR A 125 6.97 9.53 -6.31
N GLN A 126 7.23 9.98 -5.09
CA GLN A 126 7.35 11.39 -4.75
C GLN A 126 8.81 11.79 -4.54
N ASP A 127 9.39 12.50 -5.50
CA ASP A 127 10.77 13.01 -5.44
C ASP A 127 11.06 13.81 -4.19
N ARG A 128 10.09 14.58 -3.70
CA ARG A 128 10.22 15.48 -2.55
C ARG A 128 10.85 14.81 -1.32
N TRP A 129 10.61 13.53 -1.12
CA TRP A 129 11.11 12.83 0.05
C TRP A 129 11.88 11.54 -0.27
N VAL A 130 11.54 10.84 -1.36
CA VAL A 130 12.26 9.63 -1.77
C VAL A 130 13.73 9.97 -2.05
N ASN A 131 14.00 11.09 -2.72
CA ASN A 131 15.37 11.57 -2.99
C ASN A 131 16.17 11.84 -1.70
N VAL A 132 15.50 12.30 -0.64
CA VAL A 132 16.15 12.60 0.64
C VAL A 132 16.37 11.32 1.46
N LEU A 133 15.34 10.51 1.63
CA LEU A 133 15.39 9.33 2.49
C LEU A 133 16.04 8.13 1.82
N GLY A 134 15.97 8.05 0.48
CA GLY A 134 16.61 7.01 -0.32
C GLY A 134 17.99 7.36 -0.86
N GLN A 135 18.61 8.45 -0.41
CA GLN A 135 19.91 8.93 -0.93
C GLN A 135 21.03 7.89 -0.84
N GLN A 136 21.01 7.01 0.13
CA GLN A 136 21.98 5.92 0.31
C GLN A 136 22.00 4.94 -0.86
N TYR A 137 20.89 4.79 -1.56
CA TYR A 137 20.74 3.94 -2.73
C TYR A 137 20.72 4.71 -4.05
N HIS A 138 20.88 6.04 -4.02
CA HIS A 138 20.82 6.93 -5.19
C HIS A 138 19.50 6.80 -5.96
N VAL A 139 18.40 6.58 -5.27
CA VAL A 139 17.05 6.50 -5.84
C VAL A 139 16.35 7.85 -5.88
N THR A 140 15.33 7.95 -6.72
CA THR A 140 14.41 9.08 -6.81
C THR A 140 12.97 8.58 -6.69
N GLY A 141 12.00 9.47 -6.70
CA GLY A 141 10.60 9.08 -6.96
C GLY A 141 10.54 8.28 -8.27
N ALA A 142 9.88 7.14 -8.26
CA ALA A 142 9.82 6.24 -9.42
C ALA A 142 9.05 6.91 -10.57
N PRO A 143 9.67 7.20 -11.73
CA PRO A 143 8.99 7.86 -12.85
C PRO A 143 8.02 6.93 -13.60
N MET A 144 8.12 5.62 -13.41
CA MET A 144 7.25 4.60 -14.01
C MET A 144 7.25 4.63 -15.56
N ASP A 145 8.37 5.01 -16.18
CA ASP A 145 8.52 5.23 -17.61
C ASP A 145 9.49 4.25 -18.29
N GLY A 146 10.06 3.29 -17.54
CA GLY A 146 11.04 2.33 -18.02
C GLY A 146 12.44 2.91 -18.26
N SER A 147 12.70 4.14 -17.85
CA SER A 147 14.01 4.78 -17.94
C SER A 147 15.08 4.07 -17.09
N ALA A 148 16.33 4.46 -17.26
CA ALA A 148 17.44 3.92 -16.47
C ALA A 148 17.22 4.10 -14.96
N ILE A 149 16.68 5.25 -14.53
CA ILE A 149 16.39 5.52 -13.13
C ILE A 149 15.19 4.71 -12.63
N ASP A 150 14.15 4.52 -13.43
CA ASP A 150 13.02 3.65 -13.05
C ASP A 150 13.49 2.20 -12.86
N ASN A 151 14.34 1.71 -13.75
CA ASN A 151 14.94 0.38 -13.65
C ASN A 151 15.86 0.26 -12.43
N HIS A 152 16.65 1.29 -12.12
CA HIS A 152 17.48 1.32 -10.92
C HIS A 152 16.63 1.24 -9.65
N ASN A 153 15.60 2.11 -9.52
CA ASN A 153 14.69 2.10 -8.39
C ASN A 153 13.98 0.74 -8.21
N ARG A 154 13.66 0.07 -9.32
CA ARG A 154 13.07 -1.28 -9.30
C ARG A 154 14.05 -2.30 -8.73
N LYS A 155 15.30 -2.31 -9.18
CA LYS A 155 16.34 -3.22 -8.68
C LYS A 155 16.59 -3.04 -7.18
N VAL A 156 16.70 -1.80 -6.73
CA VAL A 156 16.84 -1.49 -5.28
C VAL A 156 15.64 -2.05 -4.49
N TYR A 157 14.42 -1.80 -4.96
CA TYR A 157 13.20 -2.32 -4.32
C TYR A 157 13.19 -3.86 -4.26
N GLU A 158 13.50 -4.52 -5.36
CA GLU A 158 13.48 -5.99 -5.45
C GLU A 158 14.57 -6.63 -4.57
N GLU A 159 15.76 -6.01 -4.51
CA GLU A 159 16.85 -6.48 -3.65
C GLU A 159 16.55 -6.26 -2.16
N THR A 160 16.06 -5.09 -1.77
CA THR A 160 15.67 -4.81 -0.38
C THR A 160 14.56 -5.74 0.10
N LEU A 161 13.57 -6.03 -0.75
CA LEU A 161 12.53 -7.01 -0.42
C LEU A 161 13.09 -8.42 -0.26
N LYS A 162 14.05 -8.82 -1.07
CA LYS A 162 14.73 -10.12 -0.95
C LYS A 162 15.47 -10.22 0.38
N VAL A 163 16.17 -9.18 0.80
CA VAL A 163 16.86 -9.11 2.10
C VAL A 163 15.85 -9.26 3.26
N ILE A 164 14.72 -8.55 3.21
CA ILE A 164 13.65 -8.66 4.21
C ILE A 164 13.13 -10.09 4.31
N LYS A 165 12.86 -10.74 3.17
CA LYS A 165 12.38 -12.14 3.15
C LYS A 165 13.39 -13.10 3.76
N LYS A 166 14.70 -12.95 3.44
CA LYS A 166 15.77 -13.75 4.06
C LYS A 166 15.80 -13.55 5.57
N ALA A 167 15.74 -12.29 6.04
CA ALA A 167 15.72 -11.94 7.45
C ALA A 167 14.56 -12.61 8.22
N TRP A 168 13.42 -12.80 7.58
CA TRP A 168 12.25 -13.43 8.20
C TRP A 168 12.25 -14.96 8.16
N THR A 169 12.90 -15.56 7.16
CA THR A 169 12.73 -17.01 6.88
C THR A 169 13.98 -17.84 7.09
N GLU A 170 15.17 -17.22 7.15
CA GLU A 170 16.43 -17.93 7.38
C GLU A 170 16.96 -17.66 8.78
N GLU A 171 17.48 -18.69 9.46
CA GLU A 171 17.94 -18.60 10.84
C GLU A 171 19.28 -17.87 10.93
N ALA A 172 20.29 -18.32 10.18
CA ALA A 172 21.56 -17.62 10.03
C ALA A 172 21.90 -17.51 8.55
N TRP A 173 22.04 -16.31 8.05
CA TRP A 173 22.16 -16.04 6.62
C TRP A 173 23.19 -14.96 6.31
N ASP A 174 23.67 -15.01 5.09
CA ASP A 174 24.53 -14.02 4.47
C ASP A 174 23.97 -13.58 3.11
N TYR A 175 24.43 -12.45 2.62
CA TYR A 175 23.99 -11.87 1.36
C TYR A 175 25.05 -10.95 0.75
N ASP A 176 25.42 -11.21 -0.50
CA ASP A 176 26.35 -10.36 -1.27
C ASP A 176 25.58 -9.78 -2.47
N GLY A 177 24.88 -8.67 -2.25
CA GLY A 177 24.08 -7.99 -3.27
C GLY A 177 24.77 -6.78 -3.88
N GLU A 178 24.09 -6.19 -4.87
CA GLU A 178 24.55 -4.96 -5.55
C GLU A 178 24.38 -3.74 -4.64
N TYR A 179 23.30 -3.70 -3.84
CA TYR A 179 22.92 -2.55 -3.00
C TYR A 179 23.04 -2.83 -1.51
N TYR A 180 23.08 -4.09 -1.10
CA TYR A 180 23.12 -4.46 0.32
C TYR A 180 23.99 -5.69 0.55
N GLN A 181 24.78 -5.68 1.62
CA GLN A 181 25.64 -6.80 2.00
C GLN A 181 25.42 -7.19 3.47
N VAL A 182 25.45 -8.49 3.73
CA VAL A 182 25.34 -9.06 5.07
C VAL A 182 26.32 -10.24 5.21
N PRO A 183 27.30 -10.18 6.13
CA PRO A 183 27.71 -8.99 6.89
C PRO A 183 28.37 -7.92 6.01
N TYR A 184 28.61 -6.75 6.59
CA TYR A 184 29.37 -5.70 5.89
C TYR A 184 30.68 -5.38 6.61
N PRO A 185 31.85 -5.36 5.93
CA PRO A 185 32.02 -5.75 4.51
C PRO A 185 31.90 -7.28 4.35
N TYR A 186 31.32 -7.73 3.21
CA TYR A 186 30.97 -9.14 3.02
C TYR A 186 32.18 -10.10 3.04
N LYS A 187 33.23 -9.77 2.28
CA LYS A 187 34.41 -10.66 2.13
C LYS A 187 35.20 -10.81 3.43
N GLU A 188 35.43 -9.70 4.15
CA GLU A 188 36.20 -9.70 5.39
C GLU A 188 35.40 -10.22 6.59
N GLY A 189 34.09 -10.07 6.57
CA GLY A 189 33.23 -10.28 7.73
C GLY A 189 33.46 -9.28 8.84
N ILE A 190 32.75 -9.41 9.94
CA ILE A 190 32.91 -8.54 11.10
C ILE A 190 33.89 -9.19 12.10
N ARG A 191 35.10 -8.62 12.21
CA ARG A 191 36.20 -9.18 13.03
C ARG A 191 36.24 -8.65 14.46
N ARG A 192 35.58 -7.53 14.74
CA ARG A 192 35.60 -6.89 16.06
C ARG A 192 34.36 -7.22 16.87
N TRP A 193 34.20 -8.51 17.20
CA TRP A 193 33.14 -8.98 18.10
C TRP A 193 33.75 -9.61 19.35
N PRO A 194 33.85 -8.88 20.49
CA PRO A 194 34.60 -9.31 21.63
C PRO A 194 33.99 -10.49 22.39
N VAL A 195 32.72 -10.80 22.10
CA VAL A 195 32.00 -11.92 22.78
C VAL A 195 31.68 -13.06 21.78
N ALA A 196 32.61 -13.33 20.86
CA ALA A 196 32.43 -14.35 19.80
C ALA A 196 32.10 -15.74 20.40
N GLU A 197 32.75 -16.14 21.51
CA GLU A 197 32.48 -17.42 22.17
C GLU A 197 31.08 -17.52 22.78
N TRP A 198 30.54 -16.38 23.25
CA TRP A 198 29.16 -16.32 23.72
C TRP A 198 28.18 -16.52 22.54
N THR A 199 28.40 -15.82 21.44
CA THR A 199 27.58 -15.98 20.24
C THR A 199 27.69 -17.37 19.65
N ARG A 200 28.89 -17.97 19.64
CA ARG A 200 29.08 -19.34 19.17
C ARG A 200 28.30 -20.34 20.02
N SER A 201 28.20 -20.10 21.34
CA SER A 201 27.54 -20.99 22.27
C SER A 201 26.01 -20.83 22.30
N TYR A 202 25.48 -19.62 22.07
CA TYR A 202 24.08 -19.28 22.34
C TYR A 202 23.39 -18.61 21.15
N GLY A 203 24.13 -18.14 20.13
CA GLY A 203 23.60 -17.57 18.89
C GLY A 203 23.18 -18.65 17.89
N ALA A 204 22.77 -18.23 16.70
CA ALA A 204 22.40 -19.16 15.66
C ALA A 204 23.65 -19.91 15.11
N PRO A 205 23.54 -21.20 14.84
CA PRO A 205 24.66 -21.97 14.28
C PRO A 205 25.17 -21.37 12.98
N GLY A 206 26.48 -21.16 12.90
CA GLY A 206 27.14 -20.64 11.70
C GLY A 206 27.26 -19.12 11.62
N GLU A 207 26.80 -18.36 12.60
CA GLU A 207 27.05 -16.91 12.65
C GLU A 207 28.55 -16.59 12.78
N ILE A 208 29.29 -17.36 13.60
CA ILE A 208 30.70 -17.16 13.91
C ILE A 208 31.52 -18.31 13.33
N ASP A 209 32.56 -17.99 12.53
CA ASP A 209 33.54 -18.95 12.05
C ASP A 209 34.57 -19.34 13.12
N ASP A 210 35.44 -20.31 12.81
CA ASP A 210 36.46 -20.81 13.76
C ASP A 210 37.48 -19.72 14.15
N ALA A 211 37.65 -18.70 13.33
CA ALA A 211 38.53 -17.56 13.61
C ALA A 211 37.85 -16.45 14.43
N GLY A 212 36.59 -16.65 14.86
CA GLY A 212 35.83 -15.67 15.63
C GLY A 212 35.25 -14.51 14.82
N VAL A 213 35.17 -14.67 13.50
CA VAL A 213 34.62 -13.66 12.57
C VAL A 213 33.14 -13.92 12.34
N ILE A 214 32.31 -12.87 12.42
CA ILE A 214 30.90 -12.96 12.05
C ILE A 214 30.82 -13.09 10.52
N ARG A 215 30.23 -14.19 10.04
CA ARG A 215 30.02 -14.49 8.63
C ARG A 215 28.56 -14.45 8.22
N LYS A 216 27.67 -14.66 9.17
CA LYS A 216 26.22 -14.63 9.00
C LYS A 216 25.58 -13.84 10.13
N ILE A 217 24.35 -13.43 9.96
CA ILE A 217 23.55 -12.84 11.02
C ILE A 217 22.26 -13.64 11.22
N CYS A 218 21.73 -13.60 12.44
CA CYS A 218 20.38 -14.03 12.79
C CYS A 218 19.56 -12.80 13.13
N VAL A 219 18.54 -12.48 12.33
CA VAL A 219 17.66 -11.33 12.59
C VAL A 219 16.57 -11.75 13.57
N VAL A 220 16.37 -10.94 14.61
CA VAL A 220 15.42 -11.25 15.69
C VAL A 220 14.51 -10.04 15.98
N PRO A 221 13.21 -10.32 16.29
CA PRO A 221 12.57 -11.63 16.28
C PRO A 221 12.22 -12.07 14.85
N LYS A 222 12.01 -13.37 14.63
CA LYS A 222 11.28 -13.79 13.43
C LYS A 222 9.81 -13.36 13.55
N PRO A 223 9.06 -13.17 12.45
CA PRO A 223 7.65 -12.84 12.52
C PRO A 223 6.83 -13.83 13.36
N TYR A 224 5.74 -13.34 13.94
CA TYR A 224 4.76 -14.17 14.63
C TYR A 224 4.01 -15.10 13.66
N GLN A 225 3.69 -14.58 12.46
CA GLN A 225 3.08 -15.33 11.37
C GLN A 225 4.12 -16.19 10.63
N SER A 226 3.74 -17.38 10.19
CA SER A 226 4.63 -18.30 9.47
C SER A 226 4.19 -18.46 8.00
N PRO A 227 5.12 -18.42 7.03
CA PRO A 227 6.56 -18.16 7.18
C PRO A 227 6.88 -16.69 7.47
N HIS A 228 5.98 -15.78 7.17
CA HIS A 228 6.03 -14.33 7.40
C HIS A 228 4.63 -13.71 7.21
N PRO A 229 4.39 -12.43 7.58
CA PRO A 229 3.14 -11.73 7.25
C PRO A 229 2.84 -11.79 5.76
N PRO A 230 1.58 -11.99 5.34
CA PRO A 230 1.22 -11.87 3.92
C PRO A 230 1.61 -10.49 3.38
N MET A 231 2.06 -10.45 2.12
CA MET A 231 2.59 -9.23 1.51
C MET A 231 1.60 -8.60 0.54
N PHE A 232 1.54 -7.27 0.57
CA PHE A 232 0.74 -6.44 -0.32
C PHE A 232 1.61 -5.49 -1.14
N GLN A 233 1.18 -5.17 -2.36
CA GLN A 233 1.77 -4.10 -3.17
C GLN A 233 0.69 -3.15 -3.67
N PRO A 234 0.68 -1.88 -3.21
CA PRO A 234 -0.34 -0.91 -3.57
C PRO A 234 -0.18 -0.37 -5.00
N PHE A 235 -1.28 0.19 -5.51
CA PHE A 235 -1.35 0.98 -6.73
C PHE A 235 -0.71 0.32 -7.95
N SER A 236 -0.93 -1.00 -8.09
CA SER A 236 -0.43 -1.76 -9.23
C SER A 236 -1.19 -1.34 -10.50
N VAL A 237 -0.47 -0.75 -11.46
CA VAL A 237 -1.05 -0.27 -12.73
C VAL A 237 -0.43 -0.93 -13.95
N SER A 238 0.84 -1.38 -13.87
CA SER A 238 1.54 -1.98 -15.00
C SER A 238 1.52 -3.51 -14.97
N GLU A 239 1.47 -4.14 -16.14
CA GLU A 239 1.57 -5.59 -16.26
C GLU A 239 2.86 -6.14 -15.68
N THR A 240 3.99 -5.42 -15.83
CA THR A 240 5.28 -5.79 -15.22
C THR A 240 5.17 -5.93 -13.71
N THR A 241 4.49 -5.01 -13.05
CA THR A 241 4.25 -5.08 -11.60
C THR A 241 3.37 -6.27 -11.24
N ILE A 242 2.31 -6.54 -12.00
CA ILE A 242 1.43 -7.69 -11.77
C ILE A 242 2.19 -9.01 -11.91
N ARG A 243 3.05 -9.15 -12.93
CA ARG A 243 3.90 -10.33 -13.11
C ARG A 243 4.83 -10.54 -11.93
N TYR A 244 5.55 -9.50 -11.52
CA TYR A 244 6.45 -9.56 -10.37
C TYR A 244 5.72 -9.95 -9.08
N THR A 245 4.57 -9.35 -8.80
CA THR A 245 3.78 -9.70 -7.62
C THR A 245 3.27 -11.13 -7.66
N ALA A 246 2.87 -11.60 -8.84
CA ALA A 246 2.45 -12.98 -9.04
C ALA A 246 3.61 -13.97 -8.83
N GLU A 247 4.79 -13.72 -9.34
CA GLU A 247 5.98 -14.55 -9.12
C GLU A 247 6.36 -14.61 -7.64
N SER A 248 6.31 -13.48 -6.97
CA SER A 248 6.76 -13.30 -5.58
C SER A 248 5.75 -13.71 -4.51
N GLY A 249 4.49 -14.05 -4.88
CA GLY A 249 3.43 -14.38 -3.92
C GLY A 249 2.88 -13.17 -3.16
N ILE A 250 2.93 -11.99 -3.78
CA ILE A 250 2.43 -10.73 -3.23
C ILE A 250 1.05 -10.45 -3.80
N VAL A 251 0.12 -9.98 -2.99
CA VAL A 251 -1.20 -9.54 -3.42
C VAL A 251 -1.09 -8.14 -4.03
N PRO A 252 -1.33 -7.97 -5.34
CA PRO A 252 -1.39 -6.65 -5.95
C PRO A 252 -2.71 -5.96 -5.63
N TRP A 253 -2.65 -4.69 -5.29
CA TRP A 253 -3.83 -3.81 -5.20
C TRP A 253 -3.94 -3.02 -6.50
N ILE A 254 -4.82 -3.47 -7.39
CA ILE A 254 -4.94 -2.95 -8.75
C ILE A 254 -5.75 -1.66 -8.74
N LEU A 255 -5.12 -0.57 -9.20
CA LEU A 255 -5.77 0.73 -9.37
C LEU A 255 -6.44 0.86 -10.74
N VAL A 256 -5.95 0.17 -11.77
CA VAL A 256 -6.59 0.13 -13.10
C VAL A 256 -8.05 -0.25 -12.94
N ALA A 257 -8.92 0.66 -13.39
CA ALA A 257 -10.34 0.55 -13.05
C ALA A 257 -11.21 0.11 -14.23
N ASN A 258 -10.82 0.41 -15.48
CA ASN A 258 -11.53 0.00 -16.66
C ASN A 258 -11.75 -1.53 -16.68
N PRO A 259 -13.00 -2.05 -16.72
CA PRO A 259 -13.26 -3.47 -16.52
C PRO A 259 -12.48 -4.42 -17.42
N PRO A 260 -12.36 -4.21 -18.74
CA PRO A 260 -11.57 -5.10 -19.61
C PRO A 260 -10.09 -5.18 -19.20
N ASP A 261 -9.47 -4.06 -18.85
CA ASP A 261 -8.06 -4.02 -18.45
C ASP A 261 -7.86 -4.63 -17.07
N PHE A 262 -8.76 -4.37 -16.12
CA PHE A 262 -8.76 -5.02 -14.82
C PHE A 262 -8.85 -6.55 -14.95
N GLN A 263 -9.80 -7.05 -15.75
CA GLN A 263 -9.96 -8.48 -16.01
C GLN A 263 -8.68 -9.08 -16.62
N ARG A 264 -8.11 -8.42 -17.64
CA ARG A 264 -6.85 -8.85 -18.25
C ARG A 264 -5.72 -8.97 -17.23
N LEU A 265 -5.57 -7.99 -16.33
CA LEU A 265 -4.55 -8.03 -15.29
C LEU A 265 -4.78 -9.14 -14.26
N CYS A 266 -6.04 -9.47 -13.94
CA CYS A 266 -6.36 -10.62 -13.08
C CYS A 266 -5.96 -11.94 -13.73
N HIS A 267 -6.18 -12.12 -15.04
CA HIS A 267 -5.72 -13.30 -15.77
C HIS A 267 -4.20 -13.38 -15.81
N VAL A 268 -3.50 -12.27 -16.10
CA VAL A 268 -2.03 -12.23 -16.06
C VAL A 268 -1.50 -12.67 -14.68
N TYR A 269 -2.12 -12.20 -13.59
CA TYR A 269 -1.72 -12.62 -12.25
C TYR A 269 -1.92 -14.13 -12.05
N GLN A 270 -3.07 -14.66 -12.41
CA GLN A 270 -3.39 -16.09 -12.29
C GLN A 270 -2.42 -16.96 -13.08
N ASP A 271 -2.16 -16.62 -14.35
CA ASP A 271 -1.31 -17.39 -15.24
C ASP A 271 0.15 -17.41 -14.75
N VAL A 272 0.67 -16.25 -14.35
CA VAL A 272 2.04 -16.15 -13.82
C VAL A 272 2.17 -16.86 -12.47
N ALA A 273 1.18 -16.76 -11.59
CA ALA A 273 1.16 -17.50 -10.33
C ALA A 273 1.17 -19.02 -10.56
N ALA A 274 0.48 -19.51 -11.61
CA ALA A 274 0.48 -20.92 -11.98
C ALA A 274 1.87 -21.40 -12.44
N THR A 275 2.61 -20.58 -13.21
CA THR A 275 3.99 -20.89 -13.60
C THR A 275 4.94 -20.90 -12.41
N ALA A 276 4.63 -20.11 -11.36
CA ALA A 276 5.36 -20.09 -10.09
C ALA A 276 4.88 -21.20 -9.11
N GLY A 277 4.09 -22.17 -9.57
CA GLY A 277 3.64 -23.33 -8.79
C GLY A 277 2.41 -23.10 -7.92
N ARG A 278 1.74 -21.93 -8.01
CA ARG A 278 0.54 -21.61 -7.24
C ARG A 278 -0.72 -21.63 -8.11
N LYS A 279 -1.56 -22.63 -7.91
CA LYS A 279 -2.84 -22.78 -8.63
C LYS A 279 -3.93 -21.98 -7.92
N LEU A 280 -4.22 -20.80 -8.43
CA LEU A 280 -5.19 -19.86 -7.88
C LEU A 280 -6.48 -19.84 -8.72
N ARG A 281 -7.61 -19.57 -8.08
CA ARG A 281 -8.84 -19.19 -8.81
C ARG A 281 -8.69 -17.78 -9.36
N LEU A 282 -9.42 -17.45 -10.41
CA LEU A 282 -9.41 -16.08 -10.95
C LEU A 282 -9.93 -15.10 -9.88
N GLY A 283 -9.11 -14.10 -9.53
CA GLY A 283 -9.41 -13.12 -8.47
C GLY A 283 -8.90 -13.49 -7.08
N GLU A 284 -8.42 -14.71 -6.86
CA GLU A 284 -7.76 -15.10 -5.62
C GLU A 284 -6.40 -14.41 -5.50
N SER A 285 -6.09 -13.89 -4.33
CA SER A 285 -4.89 -13.08 -4.04
C SER A 285 -4.78 -11.83 -4.92
N VAL A 286 -5.89 -11.24 -5.30
CA VAL A 286 -5.96 -9.97 -6.03
C VAL A 286 -6.86 -9.00 -5.30
N GLY A 287 -6.45 -7.73 -5.23
CA GLY A 287 -7.23 -6.62 -4.69
C GLY A 287 -7.55 -5.56 -5.73
N ALA A 288 -8.72 -4.96 -5.63
CA ALA A 288 -9.13 -3.81 -6.44
C ALA A 288 -9.37 -2.60 -5.56
N PHE A 289 -8.80 -1.45 -5.92
CA PHE A 289 -9.12 -0.16 -5.29
C PHE A 289 -10.25 0.55 -6.02
N ARG A 290 -11.27 0.99 -5.28
CA ARG A 290 -12.34 1.85 -5.77
C ARG A 290 -12.73 2.89 -4.71
N ALA A 291 -13.18 4.05 -5.17
CA ALA A 291 -13.87 5.01 -4.33
C ALA A 291 -15.37 4.65 -4.29
N VAL A 292 -15.99 4.68 -3.11
CA VAL A 292 -17.42 4.38 -2.93
C VAL A 292 -18.10 5.53 -2.23
N HIS A 293 -19.23 5.99 -2.76
CA HIS A 293 -20.02 7.08 -2.18
C HIS A 293 -21.50 6.73 -2.23
N PHE A 294 -22.12 6.70 -1.05
CA PHE A 294 -23.56 6.48 -0.91
C PHE A 294 -24.32 7.80 -0.84
N GLY A 295 -25.43 7.86 -1.54
CA GLY A 295 -26.43 8.92 -1.43
C GLY A 295 -27.84 8.34 -1.38
N ASN A 296 -28.83 9.14 -0.95
CA ASN A 296 -30.24 8.76 -1.12
C ASN A 296 -30.62 8.75 -2.59
N THR A 297 -29.93 9.56 -3.39
CA THR A 297 -30.01 9.59 -4.84
C THR A 297 -28.61 9.45 -5.45
N GLU A 298 -28.53 9.06 -6.73
CA GLU A 298 -27.28 9.03 -7.49
C GLU A 298 -26.63 10.43 -7.56
N ALA A 299 -27.45 11.48 -7.70
CA ALA A 299 -26.97 12.85 -7.79
C ALA A 299 -26.25 13.30 -6.51
N GLU A 300 -26.80 12.97 -5.33
CA GLU A 300 -26.13 13.21 -4.04
C GLU A 300 -24.79 12.49 -3.92
N ALA A 301 -24.77 11.21 -4.28
CA ALA A 301 -23.55 10.40 -4.23
C ALA A 301 -22.46 10.91 -5.21
N VAL A 302 -22.86 11.35 -6.40
CA VAL A 302 -21.95 11.93 -7.39
C VAL A 302 -21.40 13.29 -6.93
N ALA A 303 -22.22 14.10 -6.25
CA ALA A 303 -21.75 15.35 -5.65
C ALA A 303 -20.69 15.06 -4.58
N LEU A 304 -20.91 14.06 -3.71
CA LEU A 304 -19.95 13.67 -2.69
C LEU A 304 -18.63 13.14 -3.33
N LEU A 305 -18.70 12.29 -4.34
CA LEU A 305 -17.53 11.85 -5.10
C LEU A 305 -16.75 13.03 -5.69
N ARG A 306 -17.44 14.04 -6.23
CA ARG A 306 -16.82 15.25 -6.79
C ARG A 306 -16.07 16.04 -5.72
N ASP A 307 -16.70 16.24 -4.58
CA ASP A 307 -16.20 17.10 -3.52
C ASP A 307 -15.08 16.42 -2.67
N THR A 308 -14.92 15.11 -2.83
CA THR A 308 -13.93 14.28 -2.08
C THR A 308 -12.88 13.67 -3.00
N ASN A 309 -13.01 12.40 -3.39
CA ASN A 309 -11.97 11.69 -4.16
C ASN A 309 -11.59 12.40 -5.47
N TYR A 310 -12.58 12.89 -6.23
CA TYR A 310 -12.24 13.62 -7.47
C TYR A 310 -11.44 14.89 -7.18
N ALA A 311 -11.81 15.66 -6.15
CA ALA A 311 -11.07 16.86 -5.77
C ALA A 311 -9.62 16.53 -5.39
N GLY A 312 -9.38 15.43 -4.65
CA GLY A 312 -8.05 14.94 -4.33
C GLY A 312 -7.26 14.52 -5.57
N PHE A 313 -7.87 13.77 -6.48
CA PHE A 313 -7.24 13.36 -7.74
C PHE A 313 -6.94 14.54 -8.66
N GLN A 314 -7.84 15.52 -8.76
CA GLN A 314 -7.65 16.69 -9.60
C GLN A 314 -6.55 17.61 -9.08
N ASN A 315 -6.55 17.89 -7.78
CA ASN A 315 -5.69 18.91 -7.19
C ASN A 315 -4.33 18.38 -6.72
N TYR A 316 -4.20 17.08 -6.47
CA TYR A 316 -3.00 16.49 -5.90
C TYR A 316 -2.49 15.30 -6.73
N PHE A 317 -3.21 14.19 -6.80
CA PHE A 317 -2.72 12.96 -7.43
C PHE A 317 -2.56 13.05 -8.95
N GLY A 318 -3.27 13.96 -9.60
CA GLY A 318 -3.15 14.18 -11.05
C GLY A 318 -1.73 14.55 -11.47
N GLY A 319 -1.02 15.33 -10.66
CA GLY A 319 0.37 15.71 -10.91
C GLY A 319 1.35 14.54 -10.90
N PHE A 320 0.98 13.39 -10.32
CA PHE A 320 1.78 12.18 -10.24
C PHE A 320 1.38 11.10 -11.25
N GLY A 321 0.51 11.41 -12.20
CA GLY A 321 0.13 10.49 -13.26
C GLY A 321 -0.92 9.43 -12.88
N PHE A 322 -1.58 9.53 -11.74
CA PHE A 322 -2.58 8.53 -11.32
C PHE A 322 -3.80 8.44 -12.24
N TRP A 323 -4.07 9.47 -13.05
CA TRP A 323 -5.14 9.43 -14.06
C TRP A 323 -4.92 8.38 -15.15
N GLU A 324 -3.68 7.94 -15.35
CA GLU A 324 -3.35 6.87 -16.29
C GLU A 324 -4.02 5.52 -15.95
N ALA A 325 -4.35 5.30 -14.68
CA ALA A 325 -5.13 4.13 -14.25
C ALA A 325 -6.60 4.15 -14.74
N PHE A 326 -7.06 5.30 -15.25
CA PHE A 326 -8.42 5.51 -15.74
C PHE A 326 -8.50 5.59 -17.26
N ARG A 327 -7.50 5.09 -17.97
CA ARG A 327 -7.53 4.93 -19.42
C ARG A 327 -8.62 3.95 -19.86
N THR A 328 -9.11 4.17 -21.08
CA THR A 328 -10.03 3.27 -21.78
C THR A 328 -9.44 2.88 -23.13
N ALA A 329 -10.00 1.88 -23.79
CA ALA A 329 -9.56 1.50 -25.14
C ALA A 329 -9.72 2.64 -26.16
N GLU A 330 -10.70 3.54 -25.95
CA GLU A 330 -10.94 4.70 -26.82
C GLU A 330 -9.79 5.73 -26.76
N ASP A 331 -9.05 5.75 -25.64
CA ASP A 331 -7.93 6.68 -25.46
C ASP A 331 -6.71 6.32 -26.33
N ALA A 332 -6.58 5.06 -26.73
CA ALA A 332 -5.41 4.57 -27.47
C ALA A 332 -5.15 5.32 -28.78
N ALA A 333 -6.21 5.74 -29.48
CA ALA A 333 -6.11 6.50 -30.72
C ALA A 333 -5.71 7.97 -30.50
N LYS A 334 -6.16 8.56 -29.39
CA LYS A 334 -5.94 9.98 -29.08
C LYS A 334 -4.67 10.22 -28.27
N TYR A 335 -4.38 9.30 -27.36
CA TYR A 335 -3.31 9.35 -26.38
C TYR A 335 -2.55 8.01 -26.40
N PRO A 336 -1.74 7.74 -27.43
CA PRO A 336 -1.02 6.47 -27.57
C PRO A 336 -0.05 6.23 -26.40
N LEU A 337 0.25 4.96 -26.14
CA LEU A 337 1.27 4.56 -25.16
C LEU A 337 2.67 4.48 -25.79
N ASP A 338 2.75 4.43 -27.12
CA ASP A 338 4.01 4.43 -27.87
C ASP A 338 3.86 5.28 -29.15
N PRO A 339 4.51 6.47 -29.26
CA PRO A 339 5.19 7.15 -28.13
C PRO A 339 4.20 7.59 -27.04
N TYR A 340 4.64 7.51 -25.80
CA TYR A 340 3.79 7.78 -24.64
C TYR A 340 3.22 9.19 -24.64
N THR A 341 1.90 9.29 -24.63
CA THR A 341 1.15 10.53 -24.52
C THR A 341 0.22 10.45 -23.29
N PRO A 342 0.47 11.24 -22.22
CA PRO A 342 -0.36 11.22 -21.04
C PRO A 342 -1.78 11.73 -21.27
N LEU A 343 -2.74 11.29 -20.44
CA LEU A 343 -4.07 11.88 -20.42
C LEU A 343 -4.00 13.36 -19.99
N PRO A 344 -4.47 14.30 -20.83
CA PRO A 344 -4.42 15.72 -20.50
C PRO A 344 -5.41 16.06 -19.38
N PRO A 345 -5.21 17.17 -18.64
CA PRO A 345 -6.12 17.62 -17.57
C PRO A 345 -7.58 17.79 -18.01
N SER A 346 -7.85 18.04 -19.29
CA SER A 346 -9.23 18.10 -19.84
C SER A 346 -9.97 16.76 -19.77
N GLU A 347 -9.25 15.65 -19.65
CA GLU A 347 -9.80 14.30 -19.50
C GLU A 347 -9.96 13.89 -18.01
N TRP A 348 -9.50 14.70 -17.07
CA TRP A 348 -9.61 14.45 -15.65
C TRP A 348 -10.98 14.87 -15.15
N THR A 349 -11.95 13.96 -15.24
CA THR A 349 -13.35 14.28 -14.94
C THR A 349 -14.00 13.25 -14.02
N VAL A 350 -15.01 13.68 -13.27
CA VAL A 350 -15.87 12.76 -12.47
C VAL A 350 -16.51 11.71 -13.37
N ASP A 351 -16.94 12.12 -14.56
CA ASP A 351 -17.59 11.19 -15.51
C ASP A 351 -16.62 10.10 -15.98
N ARG A 352 -15.33 10.41 -16.19
CA ARG A 352 -14.31 9.41 -16.48
C ARG A 352 -14.16 8.43 -15.32
N MET A 353 -14.01 8.91 -14.08
CA MET A 353 -13.92 8.03 -12.89
C MET A 353 -15.10 7.08 -12.80
N ARG A 354 -16.30 7.56 -13.10
CA ARG A 354 -17.53 6.74 -13.11
C ARG A 354 -17.57 5.79 -14.30
N LYS A 355 -17.24 6.26 -15.50
CA LYS A 355 -17.21 5.45 -16.74
C LYS A 355 -16.30 4.24 -16.58
N VAL A 356 -15.11 4.42 -16.03
CA VAL A 356 -14.16 3.31 -15.80
C VAL A 356 -14.44 2.51 -14.53
N LYS A 357 -15.50 2.82 -13.79
CA LYS A 357 -15.89 2.11 -12.54
C LYS A 357 -14.86 2.25 -11.40
N TYR A 358 -14.09 3.33 -11.38
CA TYR A 358 -13.30 3.70 -10.20
C TYR A 358 -14.16 4.38 -9.14
N GLY A 359 -14.92 5.39 -9.51
CA GLY A 359 -15.86 6.10 -8.64
C GLY A 359 -17.24 5.43 -8.65
N LEU A 360 -17.52 4.61 -7.66
CA LEU A 360 -18.82 3.96 -7.45
C LEU A 360 -19.68 4.89 -6.61
N ALA A 361 -20.58 5.64 -7.26
CA ALA A 361 -21.42 6.63 -6.61
C ALA A 361 -22.90 6.37 -6.92
N GLY A 362 -23.73 6.19 -5.88
CA GLY A 362 -25.15 5.88 -6.06
C GLY A 362 -25.84 5.46 -4.77
N THR A 363 -27.07 4.92 -4.92
CA THR A 363 -27.78 4.28 -3.83
C THR A 363 -27.11 2.95 -3.44
N ALA A 364 -27.44 2.41 -2.27
CA ALA A 364 -26.87 1.14 -1.80
C ALA A 364 -27.09 0.00 -2.82
N ASP A 365 -28.24 -0.05 -3.49
CA ASP A 365 -28.53 -1.09 -4.48
C ASP A 365 -27.74 -0.91 -5.77
N GLN A 366 -27.51 0.33 -6.20
CA GLN A 366 -26.62 0.61 -7.33
C GLN A 366 -25.17 0.21 -7.02
N ILE A 367 -24.68 0.55 -5.83
CA ILE A 367 -23.32 0.15 -5.38
C ILE A 367 -23.19 -1.38 -5.30
N LYS A 368 -24.17 -2.09 -4.73
CA LYS A 368 -24.18 -3.56 -4.72
C LYS A 368 -24.03 -4.17 -6.10
N LYS A 369 -24.78 -3.65 -7.07
CA LYS A 369 -24.73 -4.14 -8.46
C LYS A 369 -23.35 -3.92 -9.10
N GLU A 370 -22.73 -2.77 -8.87
CA GLU A 370 -21.40 -2.49 -9.38
C GLU A 370 -20.34 -3.38 -8.71
N LEU A 371 -20.44 -3.60 -7.40
CA LEU A 371 -19.52 -4.49 -6.67
C LEU A 371 -19.69 -5.94 -7.08
N GLU A 372 -20.90 -6.42 -7.35
CA GLU A 372 -21.13 -7.77 -7.87
C GLU A 372 -20.48 -7.96 -9.26
N SER A 373 -20.61 -6.97 -10.13
CA SER A 373 -19.95 -6.98 -11.44
C SER A 373 -18.43 -7.03 -11.30
N LEU A 374 -17.86 -6.25 -10.36
CA LEU A 374 -16.43 -6.25 -10.08
C LEU A 374 -15.98 -7.60 -9.49
N ARG A 375 -16.73 -8.14 -8.52
CA ARG A 375 -16.43 -9.40 -7.84
C ARG A 375 -16.32 -10.56 -8.82
N THR A 376 -17.23 -10.64 -9.75
CA THR A 376 -17.27 -11.76 -10.70
C THR A 376 -16.24 -11.68 -11.82
N ILE A 377 -15.50 -10.59 -11.96
CA ILE A 377 -14.43 -10.40 -12.96
C ILE A 377 -14.94 -10.84 -14.36
N GLY A 378 -16.03 -10.21 -14.82
CA GLY A 378 -16.63 -10.55 -16.12
C GLY A 378 -17.39 -11.88 -16.13
N GLY A 379 -17.81 -12.40 -14.97
CA GLY A 379 -18.65 -13.60 -14.84
C GLY A 379 -17.90 -14.92 -14.58
N SER A 380 -16.56 -14.91 -14.57
CA SER A 380 -15.75 -16.14 -14.42
C SER A 380 -14.83 -16.16 -13.20
N GLY A 381 -14.78 -15.07 -12.42
CA GLY A 381 -13.89 -14.92 -11.27
C GLY A 381 -14.64 -14.75 -9.93
N ASP A 382 -13.85 -14.69 -8.86
CA ASP A 382 -14.30 -14.36 -7.52
C ASP A 382 -13.20 -13.54 -6.82
N LEU A 383 -13.32 -12.20 -6.90
CA LEU A 383 -12.33 -11.26 -6.36
C LEU A 383 -12.23 -11.40 -4.84
N GLU A 384 -11.03 -11.68 -4.36
CA GLU A 384 -10.80 -11.90 -2.93
C GLU A 384 -10.83 -10.59 -2.12
N TRP A 385 -10.25 -9.50 -2.65
CA TRP A 385 -10.03 -8.28 -1.89
C TRP A 385 -10.65 -7.05 -2.56
N PHE A 386 -11.38 -6.27 -1.78
CA PHE A 386 -11.87 -4.96 -2.15
C PHE A 386 -11.29 -3.90 -1.22
N GLY A 387 -10.59 -2.92 -1.77
CA GLY A 387 -10.07 -1.75 -1.07
C GLY A 387 -10.94 -0.53 -1.35
N TRP A 388 -11.54 0.00 -0.31
CA TRP A 388 -12.21 1.27 -0.39
C TRP A 388 -11.18 2.38 -0.22
N PHE A 389 -10.90 3.10 -1.31
CA PHE A 389 -10.15 4.34 -1.28
C PHE A 389 -11.06 5.39 -0.65
N PHE A 390 -11.02 5.47 0.69
CA PHE A 390 -12.01 6.16 1.48
C PHE A 390 -11.84 7.68 1.44
N ASP A 391 -11.56 8.32 2.55
CA ASP A 391 -11.39 9.76 2.62
C ASP A 391 -9.93 10.18 2.46
N GLN A 392 -9.76 11.40 1.95
CA GLN A 392 -8.48 12.08 1.77
C GLN A 392 -8.42 13.38 2.58
N GLY A 393 -9.23 13.48 3.65
CA GLY A 393 -9.36 14.65 4.51
C GLY A 393 -10.27 15.73 3.93
N PHE A 394 -11.23 15.36 3.10
CA PHE A 394 -12.23 16.25 2.51
C PHE A 394 -13.65 16.01 3.05
N MET A 395 -13.87 14.89 3.74
CA MET A 395 -15.17 14.50 4.24
C MET A 395 -15.32 14.95 5.71
N PRO A 396 -16.44 15.58 6.11
CA PRO A 396 -16.71 15.82 7.52
C PRO A 396 -16.90 14.51 8.29
N TRP A 397 -16.53 14.50 9.57
CA TRP A 397 -16.59 13.31 10.41
C TRP A 397 -17.96 12.61 10.41
N GLU A 398 -19.06 13.38 10.49
CA GLU A 398 -20.41 12.83 10.47
C GLU A 398 -20.74 12.11 9.16
N GLU A 399 -20.18 12.60 8.05
CA GLU A 399 -20.34 11.97 6.75
C GLU A 399 -19.46 10.73 6.62
N GLU A 400 -18.23 10.73 7.15
CA GLU A 400 -17.39 9.53 7.21
C GLU A 400 -18.10 8.40 7.95
N VAL A 401 -18.63 8.69 9.13
CA VAL A 401 -19.41 7.73 9.93
C VAL A 401 -20.59 7.18 9.12
N ARG A 402 -21.39 8.08 8.53
CA ARG A 402 -22.55 7.68 7.73
C ARG A 402 -22.18 6.77 6.56
N GLN A 403 -21.10 7.08 5.86
CA GLN A 403 -20.63 6.28 4.72
C GLN A 403 -20.18 4.88 5.17
N ILE A 404 -19.45 4.77 6.26
CA ILE A 404 -19.01 3.49 6.82
C ILE A 404 -20.20 2.66 7.33
N GLU A 405 -21.17 3.27 8.00
CA GLU A 405 -22.40 2.57 8.43
C GLU A 405 -23.18 2.01 7.26
N LEU A 406 -23.33 2.77 6.18
CA LEU A 406 -24.00 2.29 4.97
C LEU A 406 -23.26 1.13 4.32
N PHE A 407 -21.93 1.21 4.27
CA PHE A 407 -21.09 0.13 3.75
C PHE A 407 -21.21 -1.12 4.63
N ALA A 408 -21.11 -0.99 5.93
CA ALA A 408 -21.24 -2.06 6.90
C ALA A 408 -22.62 -2.74 6.82
N LYS A 409 -23.68 -1.93 6.72
CA LYS A 409 -25.06 -2.41 6.66
C LYS A 409 -25.40 -3.10 5.35
N HIS A 410 -24.98 -2.54 4.22
CA HIS A 410 -25.48 -2.95 2.91
C HIS A 410 -24.49 -3.77 2.08
N ILE A 411 -23.19 -3.60 2.29
CA ILE A 411 -22.15 -4.22 1.46
C ILE A 411 -21.53 -5.44 2.15
N ILE A 412 -20.97 -5.25 3.35
CA ILE A 412 -20.24 -6.32 4.04
C ILE A 412 -21.08 -7.61 4.16
N PRO A 413 -22.35 -7.60 4.60
CA PRO A 413 -23.13 -8.83 4.74
C PRO A 413 -23.47 -9.52 3.41
N THR A 414 -23.51 -8.74 2.31
CA THR A 414 -23.85 -9.27 0.99
C THR A 414 -22.71 -10.05 0.35
N PHE A 415 -21.45 -9.67 0.64
CA PHE A 415 -20.26 -10.16 -0.07
C PHE A 415 -19.29 -10.98 0.79
N ARG A 416 -19.63 -11.24 2.04
CA ARG A 416 -18.89 -12.14 2.94
C ARG A 416 -19.14 -13.60 2.69
#